data_f9aaaba81d0aff9e4f8fcba40489a1fc
#
_entry.id   f9aaaba81d0aff9e4f8fcba40489a1fc
#
_cell.length_a   1.000
_cell.length_b   1.000
_cell.length_c   1.000
_cell.angle_alpha   90.00
_cell.angle_beta   90.00
_cell.angle_gamma   90.00
#
_symmetry.space_group_name_H-M   'P 1'
#
loop_
_entity.id
_entity.type
_entity.pdbx_description
1 polymer ?
#
loop_
_entity_poly.entity_id
_entity_poly.type
_entity_poly.pdbx_seq_one_letter_code
_entity_poly.pdbx_strand_id
1 'polypeptide(L)'
;DTWLELDRHPVLKAVVLERSVFFVLLPIFRFLGDTGLRTTSADISRDEQTHVAANSLVCDALKLTSDKTINDLRRATIAWVLQPLRGEADHKHLSGNFWLGCSDSLYKRGKAEGLIETRASRMPAFFETNNINLPQYA
;
A
#
# COMPACT_ATOMS: atom_id res chain seq x y z
N ASP A 1 10.84 -17.75 -3.80
CA ASP A 1 10.25 -16.59 -3.23
C ASP A 1 8.75 -16.59 -3.44
N THR A 2 7.98 -16.56 -2.35
CA THR A 2 6.55 -16.90 -2.34
C THR A 2 5.72 -16.13 -3.37
N TRP A 3 5.98 -14.81 -3.52
CA TRP A 3 5.27 -14.02 -4.53
C TRP A 3 5.61 -14.40 -5.96
N LEU A 4 6.86 -14.73 -6.23
CA LEU A 4 7.30 -15.16 -7.57
C LEU A 4 6.76 -16.55 -7.93
N GLU A 5 6.69 -17.43 -6.94
CA GLU A 5 6.23 -18.80 -7.12
C GLU A 5 4.70 -18.93 -7.20
N LEU A 6 3.98 -17.94 -6.73
CA LEU A 6 2.51 -17.95 -6.77
C LEU A 6 2.02 -17.95 -8.22
N ASP A 7 1.24 -18.97 -8.59
CA ASP A 7 0.66 -19.10 -9.92
C ASP A 7 -0.53 -18.15 -10.11
N ARG A 8 -0.19 -16.90 -10.36
CA ARG A 8 -1.13 -15.83 -10.69
C ARG A 8 -0.46 -14.87 -11.66
N HIS A 9 -1.27 -14.12 -12.40
CA HIS A 9 -0.75 -13.19 -13.39
C HIS A 9 0.18 -12.15 -12.76
N PRO A 10 1.37 -11.89 -13.34
CA PRO A 10 2.35 -10.96 -12.75
C PRO A 10 1.81 -9.56 -12.51
N VAL A 11 0.97 -9.04 -13.42
CA VAL A 11 0.39 -7.70 -13.27
C VAL A 11 -0.57 -7.65 -12.09
N LEU A 12 -1.36 -8.69 -11.87
CA LEU A 12 -2.25 -8.77 -10.71
C LEU A 12 -1.45 -8.77 -9.40
N LYS A 13 -0.38 -9.54 -9.33
CA LYS A 13 0.52 -9.56 -8.18
C LYS A 13 1.13 -8.18 -7.93
N ALA A 14 1.59 -7.51 -8.98
CA ALA A 14 2.16 -6.18 -8.90
C ALA A 14 1.15 -5.16 -8.34
N VAL A 15 -0.07 -5.14 -8.84
CA VAL A 15 -1.11 -4.23 -8.37
C VAL A 15 -1.41 -4.43 -6.89
N VAL A 16 -1.53 -5.66 -6.44
CA VAL A 16 -1.81 -5.95 -5.03
C VAL A 16 -0.65 -5.49 -4.13
N LEU A 17 0.58 -5.74 -4.54
CA LEU A 17 1.77 -5.30 -3.80
C LEU A 17 1.89 -3.77 -3.78
N GLU A 18 1.81 -3.14 -4.93
CA GLU A 18 1.95 -1.68 -5.04
C GLU A 18 0.86 -0.97 -4.24
N ARG A 19 -0.38 -1.41 -4.40
CA ARG A 19 -1.52 -0.75 -3.78
C ARG A 19 -1.63 -0.99 -2.28
N SER A 20 -1.42 -2.22 -1.83
CA SER A 20 -1.76 -2.63 -0.47
C SER A 20 -0.55 -2.81 0.44
N VAL A 21 0.64 -2.80 -0.10
CA VAL A 21 1.89 -2.91 0.66
C VAL A 21 2.71 -1.64 0.53
N PHE A 22 3.05 -1.21 -0.68
CA PHE A 22 3.88 -0.02 -0.87
C PHE A 22 3.19 1.25 -0.41
N PHE A 23 1.90 1.44 -0.70
CA PHE A 23 1.15 2.60 -0.21
C PHE A 23 0.88 2.58 1.29
N VAL A 24 1.28 1.52 1.99
CA VAL A 24 1.35 1.50 3.45
C VAL A 24 2.77 1.81 3.92
N LEU A 25 3.78 1.22 3.30
CA LEU A 25 5.18 1.43 3.68
C LEU A 25 5.66 2.85 3.43
N LEU A 26 5.32 3.42 2.29
CA LEU A 26 5.76 4.77 1.95
C LEU A 26 5.25 5.83 2.93
N PRO A 27 3.97 5.83 3.34
CA PRO A 27 3.50 6.70 4.41
C PRO A 27 4.21 6.47 5.76
N ILE A 28 4.55 5.23 6.11
CA ILE A 28 5.33 4.95 7.32
C ILE A 28 6.68 5.66 7.25
N PHE A 29 7.40 5.55 6.15
CA PHE A 29 8.67 6.22 5.96
C PHE A 29 8.54 7.74 5.96
N ARG A 30 7.46 8.27 5.40
CA ARG A 30 7.18 9.70 5.45
C ARG A 30 6.85 10.18 6.85
N PHE A 31 6.18 9.35 7.64
CA PHE A 31 5.79 9.69 9.00
C PHE A 31 6.96 9.57 10.00
N LEU A 32 7.74 8.50 9.91
CA LEU A 32 8.79 8.19 10.87
C LEU A 32 10.20 8.58 10.40
N GLY A 33 10.36 8.91 9.13
CA GLY A 33 11.67 9.20 8.55
C GLY A 33 12.15 10.63 8.78
N ASP A 34 13.45 10.83 8.55
CA ASP A 34 14.05 12.15 8.46
C ASP A 34 13.59 12.87 7.18
N THR A 35 14.10 14.09 6.98
CA THR A 35 13.71 14.92 5.82
C THR A 35 14.03 14.23 4.49
N GLY A 36 15.20 13.59 4.38
CA GLY A 36 15.59 12.87 3.17
C GLY A 36 14.65 11.71 2.86
N LEU A 37 14.39 10.88 3.84
CA LEU A 37 13.51 9.72 3.68
C LEU A 37 12.07 10.13 3.37
N ARG A 38 11.58 11.19 4.00
CA ARG A 38 10.25 11.74 3.70
C ARG A 38 10.14 12.22 2.26
N THR A 39 11.13 12.99 1.78
CA THR A 39 11.14 13.50 0.41
C THR A 39 11.20 12.39 -0.60
N THR A 40 12.11 11.44 -0.41
CA THR A 40 12.24 10.28 -1.30
C THR A 40 10.96 9.46 -1.33
N SER A 41 10.36 9.19 -0.18
CA SER A 41 9.10 8.43 -0.11
C SER A 41 7.94 9.15 -0.80
N ALA A 42 7.89 10.48 -0.73
CA ALA A 42 6.88 11.27 -1.43
C ALA A 42 7.05 11.17 -2.95
N ASP A 43 8.27 11.22 -3.45
CA ASP A 43 8.56 11.11 -4.88
C ASP A 43 8.24 9.71 -5.40
N ILE A 44 8.64 8.68 -4.67
CA ILE A 44 8.29 7.29 -5.00
C ILE A 44 6.77 7.12 -5.02
N SER A 45 6.05 7.69 -4.05
CA SER A 45 4.58 7.59 -4.02
C SER A 45 3.91 8.17 -5.25
N ARG A 46 4.44 9.26 -5.80
CA ARG A 46 3.92 9.83 -7.06
C ARG A 46 4.12 8.88 -8.23
N ASP A 47 5.30 8.29 -8.34
CA ASP A 47 5.59 7.34 -9.41
C ASP A 47 4.73 6.08 -9.29
N GLU A 48 4.60 5.54 -8.08
CA GLU A 48 3.78 4.35 -7.84
C GLU A 48 2.30 4.55 -8.16
N GLN A 49 1.77 5.75 -8.02
CA GLN A 49 0.39 6.05 -8.43
C GLN A 49 0.19 5.81 -9.92
N THR A 50 1.16 6.15 -10.74
CA THR A 50 1.11 5.89 -12.20
C THR A 50 1.17 4.39 -12.48
N HIS A 51 2.03 3.65 -11.79
CA HIS A 51 2.14 2.20 -11.93
C HIS A 51 0.84 1.50 -11.53
N VAL A 52 0.26 1.87 -10.41
CA VAL A 52 -1.02 1.31 -9.96
C VAL A 52 -2.13 1.60 -10.96
N ALA A 53 -2.20 2.82 -11.48
CA ALA A 53 -3.21 3.19 -12.48
C ALA A 53 -3.05 2.37 -13.76
N ALA A 54 -1.84 2.29 -14.31
CA ALA A 54 -1.57 1.55 -15.55
C ALA A 54 -1.83 0.05 -15.37
N ASN A 55 -1.32 -0.54 -14.30
CA ASN A 55 -1.47 -1.96 -14.03
C ASN A 55 -2.94 -2.33 -13.70
N SER A 56 -3.67 -1.43 -13.06
CA SER A 56 -5.11 -1.62 -12.83
C SER A 56 -5.91 -1.68 -14.13
N LEU A 57 -5.56 -0.83 -15.10
CA LEU A 57 -6.18 -0.88 -16.43
C LEU A 57 -5.89 -2.21 -17.13
N VAL A 58 -4.68 -2.73 -17.03
CA VAL A 58 -4.35 -4.05 -17.59
C VAL A 58 -5.14 -5.16 -16.90
N CYS A 59 -5.23 -5.14 -15.58
CA CYS A 59 -6.03 -6.11 -14.83
C CYS A 59 -7.50 -6.08 -15.26
N ASP A 60 -8.06 -4.91 -15.46
CA ASP A 60 -9.45 -4.77 -15.90
C ASP A 60 -9.65 -5.28 -17.32
N ALA A 61 -8.76 -4.91 -18.23
CA ALA A 61 -8.83 -5.34 -19.62
C ALA A 61 -8.71 -6.87 -19.77
N LEU A 62 -7.88 -7.51 -18.93
CA LEU A 62 -7.69 -8.96 -18.91
C LEU A 62 -8.66 -9.67 -17.95
N LYS A 63 -9.54 -8.93 -17.28
CA LYS A 63 -10.52 -9.46 -16.30
C LYS A 63 -9.83 -10.24 -15.17
N LEU A 64 -8.70 -9.76 -14.71
CA LEU A 64 -7.97 -10.36 -13.61
C LEU A 64 -8.57 -9.87 -12.28
N THR A 65 -8.87 -10.81 -11.40
CA THR A 65 -9.43 -10.50 -10.08
C THR A 65 -8.61 -11.15 -8.98
N SER A 66 -8.50 -10.45 -7.87
CA SER A 66 -7.84 -11.00 -6.69
C SER A 66 -8.71 -12.06 -6.01
N ASP A 67 -8.07 -12.99 -5.34
CA ASP A 67 -8.70 -14.08 -4.62
C ASP A 67 -8.18 -14.19 -3.18
N LYS A 68 -8.72 -15.16 -2.44
CA LYS A 68 -8.34 -15.38 -1.05
C LYS A 68 -6.85 -15.69 -0.90
N THR A 69 -6.27 -16.47 -1.79
CA THR A 69 -4.86 -16.85 -1.73
C THR A 69 -3.95 -15.63 -1.82
N ILE A 70 -4.21 -14.74 -2.80
CA ILE A 70 -3.47 -13.48 -2.92
C ILE A 70 -3.68 -12.60 -1.69
N ASN A 71 -4.90 -12.51 -1.18
CA ASN A 71 -5.18 -11.70 -0.01
C ASN A 71 -4.48 -12.21 1.24
N ASP A 72 -4.47 -13.50 1.45
CA ASP A 72 -3.77 -14.11 2.59
C ASP A 72 -2.27 -13.86 2.50
N LEU A 73 -1.69 -13.96 1.31
CA LEU A 73 -0.28 -13.66 1.08
C LEU A 73 0.03 -12.18 1.31
N ARG A 74 -0.83 -11.27 0.82
CA ARG A 74 -0.71 -9.84 1.10
C ARG A 74 -0.68 -9.56 2.60
N ARG A 75 -1.63 -10.11 3.34
CA ARG A 75 -1.71 -9.93 4.79
C ARG A 75 -0.47 -10.47 5.50
N ALA A 76 -0.02 -11.65 5.11
CA ALA A 76 1.20 -12.23 5.64
C ALA A 76 2.43 -11.35 5.35
N THR A 77 2.51 -10.80 4.15
CA THR A 77 3.60 -9.91 3.75
C THR A 77 3.62 -8.63 4.58
N ILE A 78 2.47 -7.96 4.69
CA ILE A 78 2.42 -6.71 5.47
C ILE A 78 2.63 -6.96 6.96
N ALA A 79 2.13 -8.05 7.50
CA ALA A 79 2.36 -8.41 8.89
C ALA A 79 3.84 -8.67 9.17
N TRP A 80 4.53 -9.33 8.25
CA TRP A 80 5.97 -9.54 8.34
C TRP A 80 6.75 -8.23 8.30
N VAL A 81 6.41 -7.35 7.37
CA VAL A 81 7.08 -6.05 7.24
C VAL A 81 6.84 -5.17 8.46
N LEU A 82 5.67 -5.27 9.08
CA LEU A 82 5.32 -4.47 10.26
C LEU A 82 5.82 -5.07 11.59
N GLN A 83 6.55 -6.16 11.56
CA GLN A 83 7.08 -6.77 12.78
C GLN A 83 7.82 -5.80 13.71
N PRO A 84 8.65 -4.87 13.21
CA PRO A 84 9.31 -3.89 14.08
C PRO A 84 8.36 -2.97 14.84
N LEU A 85 7.12 -2.84 14.40
CA LEU A 85 6.09 -2.02 15.05
C LEU A 85 5.18 -2.86 15.97
N ARG A 86 5.59 -4.06 16.34
CA ARG A 86 4.85 -4.88 17.28
C ARG A 86 4.95 -4.32 18.69
N GLY A 87 3.87 -4.47 19.39
CA GLY A 87 3.76 -4.05 20.77
C GLY A 87 2.81 -2.89 20.94
N GLU A 88 2.64 -2.50 22.18
CA GLU A 88 1.82 -1.35 22.53
C GLU A 88 2.60 -0.08 22.20
N ALA A 89 1.93 0.84 21.54
CA ALA A 89 2.47 2.14 21.23
C ALA A 89 1.50 3.21 21.71
N ASP A 90 2.03 4.26 22.29
CA ASP A 90 1.23 5.41 22.75
C ASP A 90 0.60 6.16 21.58
N HIS A 91 1.15 5.99 20.42
CA HIS A 91 0.67 6.66 19.21
C HIS A 91 0.25 5.65 18.15
N LYS A 92 -0.95 5.82 17.59
CA LYS A 92 -1.51 4.89 16.60
C LYS A 92 -0.60 4.62 15.39
N HIS A 93 0.17 5.62 14.95
CA HIS A 93 1.06 5.47 13.80
C HIS A 93 2.34 4.66 14.11
N LEU A 94 2.55 4.30 15.37
CA LEU A 94 3.59 3.36 15.78
C LEU A 94 3.05 1.94 15.94
N SER A 95 1.75 1.75 15.75
CA SER A 95 1.08 0.45 15.90
C SER A 95 1.05 -0.32 14.58
N GLY A 96 1.55 -1.55 14.59
CA GLY A 96 1.43 -2.45 13.45
C GLY A 96 -0.02 -2.73 13.05
N ASN A 97 -0.93 -2.80 14.02
CA ASN A 97 -2.35 -3.03 13.77
C ASN A 97 -3.00 -1.87 13.00
N PHE A 98 -2.62 -0.64 13.28
CA PHE A 98 -3.10 0.51 12.52
C PHE A 98 -2.73 0.39 11.03
N TRP A 99 -1.48 0.10 10.74
CA TRP A 99 -0.99 0.00 9.36
C TRP A 99 -1.51 -1.25 8.64
N LEU A 100 -1.69 -2.35 9.35
CA LEU A 100 -2.35 -3.53 8.78
C LEU A 100 -3.80 -3.21 8.39
N GLY A 101 -4.51 -2.47 9.22
CA GLY A 101 -5.85 -1.99 8.92
C GLY A 101 -5.89 -1.09 7.68
N CYS A 102 -4.88 -0.23 7.50
CA CYS A 102 -4.73 0.59 6.29
C CYS A 102 -4.54 -0.29 5.04
N SER A 103 -3.71 -1.31 5.13
CA SER A 103 -3.52 -2.26 4.03
C SER A 103 -4.81 -2.99 3.66
N ASP A 104 -5.56 -3.47 4.66
CA ASP A 104 -6.85 -4.13 4.43
C ASP A 104 -7.85 -3.18 3.75
N SER A 105 -7.88 -1.93 4.17
CA SER A 105 -8.76 -0.92 3.58
C SER A 105 -8.43 -0.64 2.12
N LEU A 106 -7.16 -0.48 1.79
CA LEU A 106 -6.71 -0.26 0.40
C LEU A 106 -7.02 -1.47 -0.48
N TYR A 107 -6.77 -2.67 0.01
CA TYR A 107 -7.08 -3.90 -0.71
C TYR A 107 -8.58 -4.04 -0.97
N LYS A 108 -9.40 -3.80 0.04
CA LYS A 108 -10.86 -3.92 -0.04
C LYS A 108 -11.45 -2.95 -1.06
N ARG A 109 -10.96 -1.71 -1.07
CA ARG A 109 -11.38 -0.71 -2.06
C ARG A 109 -11.07 -1.16 -3.47
N GLY A 110 -9.83 -1.57 -3.73
CA GLY A 110 -9.43 -2.04 -5.04
C GLY A 110 -10.29 -3.20 -5.54
N LYS A 111 -10.59 -4.15 -4.66
CA LYS A 111 -11.43 -5.28 -5.00
C LYS A 111 -12.88 -4.85 -5.31
N ALA A 112 -13.43 -3.95 -4.51
CA ALA A 112 -14.81 -3.47 -4.69
C ALA A 112 -14.97 -2.64 -5.96
N GLU A 113 -13.93 -1.93 -6.37
CA GLU A 113 -13.95 -1.02 -7.51
C GLU A 113 -13.30 -1.62 -8.77
N GLY A 114 -13.07 -2.93 -8.78
CA GLY A 114 -12.51 -3.63 -9.94
C GLY A 114 -11.06 -3.32 -10.25
N LEU A 115 -10.30 -2.80 -9.31
CA LEU A 115 -8.89 -2.37 -9.43
C LEU A 115 -8.68 -1.07 -10.22
N ILE A 116 -9.67 -0.58 -10.95
CA ILE A 116 -9.61 0.74 -11.61
C ILE A 116 -10.35 1.74 -10.77
N GLU A 117 -9.67 2.79 -10.40
CA GLU A 117 -10.27 3.85 -9.60
C GLU A 117 -9.47 5.13 -9.71
N THR A 118 -10.12 6.22 -9.36
CA THR A 118 -9.45 7.51 -9.31
C THR A 118 -8.49 7.59 -8.13
N ARG A 119 -7.54 8.48 -8.21
CA ARG A 119 -6.59 8.72 -7.11
C ARG A 119 -7.32 9.02 -5.80
N ALA A 120 -8.35 9.84 -5.83
CA ALA A 120 -9.08 10.25 -4.63
C ALA A 120 -9.80 9.09 -3.95
N SER A 121 -10.34 8.16 -4.71
CA SER A 121 -11.07 7.01 -4.16
C SER A 121 -10.15 5.89 -3.66
N ARG A 122 -8.90 5.85 -4.12
CA ARG A 122 -7.96 4.79 -3.75
C ARG A 122 -7.41 4.92 -2.35
N MET A 123 -7.20 6.15 -1.89
CA MET A 123 -6.39 6.40 -0.71
C MET A 123 -7.20 7.09 0.38
N PRO A 124 -7.10 6.63 1.62
CA PRO A 124 -7.58 7.43 2.75
C PRO A 124 -6.92 8.81 2.74
N ALA A 125 -7.62 9.81 3.27
CA ALA A 125 -7.13 11.20 3.28
C ALA A 125 -5.70 11.34 3.84
N PHE A 126 -5.33 10.51 4.81
CA PHE A 126 -3.98 10.50 5.35
C PHE A 126 -2.90 10.22 4.29
N PHE A 127 -3.18 9.33 3.34
CA PHE A 127 -2.24 8.96 2.29
C PHE A 127 -2.24 9.93 1.11
N GLU A 128 -3.31 10.68 0.93
CA GLU A 128 -3.42 11.69 -0.11
C GLU A 128 -2.73 12.99 0.25
N THR A 129 -2.41 13.15 1.52
CA THR A 129 -1.74 14.37 1.98
C THR A 129 -0.38 14.54 1.34
N ASN A 130 -0.08 15.76 0.97
CA ASN A 130 1.28 16.12 0.57
C ASN A 130 2.17 16.31 1.81
N ASN A 131 3.43 16.69 1.60
CA ASN A 131 4.39 16.85 2.67
C ASN A 131 3.99 17.92 3.72
N ILE A 132 3.12 18.87 3.36
CA ILE A 132 2.68 19.94 4.27
C ILE A 132 1.79 19.38 5.38
N ASN A 133 0.97 18.38 5.06
CA ASN A 133 0.00 17.81 5.98
C ASN A 133 0.55 16.69 6.86
N LEU A 134 1.80 16.31 6.67
CA LEU A 134 2.48 15.33 7.50
C LEU A 134 3.25 16.04 8.62
N PRO A 135 3.38 15.39 9.80
CA PRO A 135 4.22 15.92 10.85
C PRO A 135 5.62 16.23 10.36
N GLN A 136 6.14 17.38 10.77
CA GLN A 136 7.49 17.81 10.42
C GLN A 136 8.45 17.30 11.48
N TYR A 137 9.15 16.24 11.21
CA TYR A 137 10.22 15.74 12.07
C TYR A 137 11.55 16.32 11.56
N ALA A 138 12.25 16.93 12.45
CA ALA A 138 13.55 17.48 12.14
C ALA A 138 14.59 16.38 11.88
#